data_0c8c936e0b4a8ee2d704e314bee6c56c
#
_entry.id   0c8c936e0b4a8ee2d704e314bee6c56c
#
_cell.length_a   1.000
_cell.length_b   1.000
_cell.length_c   1.000
_cell.angle_alpha   90.00
_cell.angle_beta   90.00
_cell.angle_gamma   90.00
#
_symmetry.space_group_name_H-M   'P 1'
#
loop_
_entity.id
_entity.type
_entity.pdbx_description
1 polymer ?
#
loop_
_entity_poly.entity_id
_entity_poly.type
_entity_poly.pdbx_seq_one_letter_code
_entity_poly.pdbx_strand_id
1 'polypeptide(L)'
;RLGIFPVTAKNLCKWACIDIDMYTYDYETLLKKITNKKLPLIMFRSKSGGAHIFLFSIKFVPAEQMQYAINKCAAILGVKDIMDCVYPKQTKILAERGDVGNYLNLPYFNTRHASCYAYKEDFTKASIQEFFEMYDKVALKDIETFINESPPLPSKINSKKLKDSNPYLEAPPCLLALIEEKIKKG
;
A
#
# COMPACT_ATOMS: atom_id res chain seq x y z
N ARG A 1 -14.76 -12.46 7.45
CA ARG A 1 -13.73 -11.65 6.78
C ARG A 1 -12.97 -12.54 5.83
N LEU A 2 -12.63 -12.03 4.66
CA LEU A 2 -11.78 -12.69 3.70
C LEU A 2 -10.59 -11.78 3.40
N GLY A 3 -9.38 -12.33 3.49
CA GLY A 3 -8.15 -11.64 3.12
C GLY A 3 -7.69 -12.06 1.73
N ILE A 4 -7.06 -11.15 1.02
CA ILE A 4 -6.43 -11.40 -0.28
C ILE A 4 -4.93 -11.11 -0.18
N PHE A 5 -4.14 -12.02 -0.72
CA PHE A 5 -2.69 -11.87 -0.77
C PHE A 5 -2.29 -11.23 -2.10
N PRO A 6 -1.43 -10.20 -2.09
CA PRO A 6 -0.99 -9.57 -3.33
C PRO A 6 -0.04 -10.44 -4.14
N VAL A 7 0.81 -11.22 -3.48
CA VAL A 7 1.93 -11.95 -4.10
C VAL A 7 1.57 -13.41 -4.28
N THR A 8 1.76 -13.93 -5.50
CA THR A 8 1.61 -15.35 -5.83
C THR A 8 2.87 -16.14 -5.45
N ALA A 9 2.79 -17.48 -5.45
CA ALA A 9 3.93 -18.38 -5.24
C ALA A 9 5.10 -18.15 -6.22
N LYS A 10 4.85 -17.49 -7.36
CA LYS A 10 5.87 -17.13 -8.36
C LYS A 10 6.40 -15.70 -8.16
N ASN A 11 6.14 -15.05 -7.03
CA ASN A 11 6.52 -13.67 -6.74
C ASN A 11 5.97 -12.65 -7.76
N LEU A 12 4.81 -12.93 -8.30
CA LEU A 12 4.07 -12.04 -9.20
C LEU A 12 2.83 -11.49 -8.49
N CYS A 13 2.37 -10.30 -8.91
CA CYS A 13 1.14 -9.71 -8.42
C CYS A 13 0.38 -8.95 -9.52
N LYS A 14 -0.90 -8.70 -9.28
CA LYS A 14 -1.80 -7.90 -10.14
C LYS A 14 -2.24 -6.60 -9.50
N TRP A 15 -1.94 -6.40 -8.24
CA TRP A 15 -2.33 -5.20 -7.51
C TRP A 15 -1.32 -4.85 -6.43
N ALA A 16 -1.27 -3.56 -6.13
CA ALA A 16 -0.60 -3.00 -4.96
C ALA A 16 -1.56 -2.05 -4.24
N CYS A 17 -1.26 -1.71 -2.99
CA CYS A 17 -2.11 -0.84 -2.20
C CYS A 17 -1.28 0.03 -1.26
N ILE A 18 -1.67 1.30 -1.13
CA ILE A 18 -1.27 2.19 -0.04
C ILE A 18 -2.35 2.07 1.03
N ASP A 19 -1.98 1.69 2.24
CA ASP A 19 -2.85 1.58 3.40
C ASP A 19 -2.69 2.81 4.29
N ILE A 20 -3.80 3.54 4.54
CA ILE A 20 -3.82 4.75 5.35
C ILE A 20 -4.89 4.58 6.42
N ASP A 21 -4.47 4.48 7.67
CA ASP A 21 -5.36 4.22 8.81
C ASP A 21 -5.56 5.46 9.71
N MET A 22 -5.62 6.64 9.08
CA MET A 22 -5.90 7.92 9.74
C MET A 22 -7.36 8.32 9.61
N TYR A 23 -8.11 8.30 10.71
CA TYR A 23 -9.57 8.55 10.70
C TYR A 23 -9.97 10.00 10.50
N THR A 24 -9.10 10.95 10.80
CA THR A 24 -9.34 12.40 10.71
C THR A 24 -8.76 13.04 9.44
N TYR A 25 -8.30 12.22 8.49
CA TYR A 25 -7.69 12.72 7.26
C TYR A 25 -8.75 13.12 6.22
N ASP A 26 -8.47 14.17 5.45
CA ASP A 26 -9.34 14.63 4.36
C ASP A 26 -9.14 13.75 3.10
N TYR A 27 -9.87 12.64 3.08
CA TYR A 27 -9.84 11.69 1.96
C TYR A 27 -10.48 12.23 0.69
N GLU A 28 -11.41 13.19 0.77
CA GLU A 28 -11.98 13.82 -0.41
C GLU A 28 -10.94 14.64 -1.16
N THR A 29 -10.16 15.44 -0.44
CA THR A 29 -9.02 16.16 -1.03
C THR A 29 -7.97 15.20 -1.60
N LEU A 30 -7.72 14.06 -0.96
CA LEU A 30 -6.79 13.04 -1.48
C LEU A 30 -7.32 12.43 -2.78
N LEU A 31 -8.60 12.12 -2.87
CA LEU A 31 -9.23 11.62 -4.09
C LEU A 31 -9.12 12.64 -5.23
N LYS A 32 -9.40 13.92 -4.96
CA LYS A 32 -9.22 15.00 -5.93
C LYS A 32 -7.77 15.10 -6.42
N LYS A 33 -6.76 14.86 -5.55
CA LYS A 33 -5.36 14.80 -5.98
C LYS A 33 -5.09 13.62 -6.93
N ILE A 34 -5.67 12.45 -6.67
CA ILE A 34 -5.55 11.28 -7.55
C ILE A 34 -6.08 11.63 -8.94
N THR A 35 -7.30 12.16 -9.02
CA THR A 35 -7.97 12.54 -10.28
C THR A 35 -7.20 13.64 -11.01
N ASN A 36 -6.84 14.73 -10.33
CA ASN A 36 -6.16 15.87 -10.95
C ASN A 36 -4.77 15.49 -11.50
N LYS A 37 -4.07 14.58 -10.83
CA LYS A 37 -2.77 14.07 -11.28
C LYS A 37 -2.89 12.91 -12.27
N LYS A 38 -4.12 12.51 -12.61
CA LYS A 38 -4.41 11.39 -13.52
C LYS A 38 -3.67 10.11 -13.14
N LEU A 39 -3.54 9.86 -11.82
CA LEU A 39 -2.90 8.64 -11.35
C LEU A 39 -3.81 7.43 -11.59
N PRO A 40 -3.26 6.28 -12.01
CA PRO A 40 -4.03 5.06 -12.29
C PRO A 40 -4.41 4.33 -10.99
N LEU A 41 -5.06 5.05 -10.08
CA LEU A 41 -5.37 4.59 -8.74
C LEU A 41 -6.86 4.60 -8.49
N ILE A 42 -7.34 3.61 -7.71
CA ILE A 42 -8.71 3.58 -7.19
C ILE A 42 -8.64 3.64 -5.67
N MET A 43 -9.33 4.62 -5.08
CA MET A 43 -9.41 4.77 -3.64
C MET A 43 -10.63 4.04 -3.09
N PHE A 44 -10.42 3.24 -2.05
CA PHE A 44 -11.45 2.53 -1.31
C PHE A 44 -11.51 3.04 0.12
N ARG A 45 -12.71 3.03 0.70
CA ARG A 45 -12.87 3.11 2.13
C ARG A 45 -12.34 1.84 2.77
N SER A 46 -11.47 1.95 3.78
CA SER A 46 -11.08 0.81 4.59
C SER A 46 -12.19 0.45 5.59
N LYS A 47 -12.11 -0.72 6.18
CA LYS A 47 -13.12 -1.17 7.15
C LYS A 47 -13.23 -0.24 8.36
N SER A 48 -12.12 0.25 8.85
CA SER A 48 -12.01 1.11 10.03
C SER A 48 -12.35 2.58 9.75
N GLY A 49 -12.49 2.96 8.48
CA GLY A 49 -12.78 4.35 8.07
C GLY A 49 -11.60 5.11 7.49
N GLY A 50 -10.42 4.47 7.41
CA GLY A 50 -9.28 4.93 6.65
C GLY A 50 -9.43 4.71 5.14
N ALA A 51 -8.33 4.70 4.39
CA ALA A 51 -8.34 4.47 2.96
C ALA A 51 -7.34 3.40 2.52
N HIS A 52 -7.77 2.58 1.56
CA HIS A 52 -6.92 1.71 0.76
C HIS A 52 -6.86 2.27 -0.66
N ILE A 53 -5.68 2.62 -1.15
CA ILE A 53 -5.49 3.19 -2.49
C ILE A 53 -4.81 2.14 -3.36
N PHE A 54 -5.56 1.55 -4.27
CA PHE A 54 -5.10 0.45 -5.11
C PHE A 54 -4.54 0.92 -6.44
N LEU A 55 -3.43 0.30 -6.82
CA LEU A 55 -2.88 0.27 -8.18
C LEU A 55 -3.13 -1.13 -8.74
N PHE A 56 -3.73 -1.22 -9.92
CA PHE A 56 -4.01 -2.50 -10.57
C PHE A 56 -3.22 -2.65 -11.87
N SER A 57 -2.91 -3.90 -12.22
CA SER A 57 -2.38 -4.28 -13.53
C SER A 57 -3.26 -5.37 -14.15
N ILE A 58 -3.51 -5.28 -15.46
CA ILE A 58 -4.25 -6.31 -16.19
C ILE A 58 -3.46 -7.62 -16.31
N LYS A 59 -2.12 -7.55 -16.26
CA LYS A 59 -1.22 -8.71 -16.32
C LYS A 59 -0.57 -8.95 -14.95
N PHE A 60 -0.14 -10.19 -14.73
CA PHE A 60 0.78 -10.47 -13.64
C PHE A 60 2.14 -9.84 -13.93
N VAL A 61 2.67 -9.12 -12.96
CA VAL A 61 3.96 -8.44 -13.03
C VAL A 61 4.82 -8.82 -11.82
N PRO A 62 6.16 -8.70 -11.88
CA PRO A 62 7.01 -8.92 -10.72
C PRO A 62 6.58 -8.06 -9.53
N ALA A 63 6.49 -8.66 -8.35
CA ALA A 63 6.05 -7.97 -7.14
C ALA A 63 6.95 -6.76 -6.79
N GLU A 64 8.24 -6.83 -7.13
CA GLU A 64 9.19 -5.72 -6.94
C GLU A 64 8.82 -4.50 -7.81
N GLN A 65 8.45 -4.73 -9.08
CA GLN A 65 8.02 -3.65 -9.99
C GLN A 65 6.72 -3.02 -9.49
N MET A 66 5.76 -3.84 -9.06
CA MET A 66 4.48 -3.35 -8.55
C MET A 66 4.68 -2.54 -7.25
N GLN A 67 5.51 -3.02 -6.33
CA GLN A 67 5.85 -2.28 -5.10
C GLN A 67 6.56 -0.96 -5.42
N TYR A 68 7.48 -0.97 -6.39
CA TYR A 68 8.15 0.26 -6.82
C TYR A 68 7.17 1.26 -7.42
N ALA A 69 6.25 0.82 -8.29
CA ALA A 69 5.23 1.66 -8.92
C ALA A 69 4.30 2.31 -7.88
N ILE A 70 3.79 1.56 -6.91
CA ILE A 70 2.91 2.11 -5.88
C ILE A 70 3.66 3.08 -4.96
N ASN A 71 4.93 2.85 -4.66
CA ASN A 71 5.77 3.79 -3.91
C ASN A 71 5.96 5.12 -4.66
N LYS A 72 6.06 5.09 -6.00
CA LYS A 72 6.05 6.31 -6.83
C LYS A 72 4.73 7.06 -6.68
N CYS A 73 3.61 6.36 -6.74
CA CYS A 73 2.29 6.97 -6.51
C CYS A 73 2.20 7.61 -5.12
N ALA A 74 2.65 6.93 -4.08
CA ALA A 74 2.67 7.46 -2.71
C ALA A 74 3.51 8.74 -2.60
N ALA A 75 4.67 8.77 -3.27
CA ALA A 75 5.53 9.97 -3.31
C ALA A 75 4.85 11.14 -4.05
N ILE A 76 4.22 10.88 -5.20
CA ILE A 76 3.49 11.89 -5.99
C ILE A 76 2.31 12.47 -5.19
N LEU A 77 1.61 11.63 -4.42
CA LEU A 77 0.50 12.04 -3.57
C LEU A 77 0.96 12.79 -2.31
N GLY A 78 2.22 12.62 -1.89
CA GLY A 78 2.75 13.19 -0.65
C GLY A 78 2.19 12.53 0.61
N VAL A 79 1.88 11.23 0.56
CA VAL A 79 1.24 10.48 1.67
C VAL A 79 2.21 9.63 2.48
N LYS A 80 3.52 9.79 2.32
CA LYS A 80 4.53 8.98 3.01
C LYS A 80 4.45 9.05 4.53
N ASP A 81 4.09 10.21 5.06
CA ASP A 81 4.07 10.47 6.50
C ASP A 81 2.76 10.02 7.17
N ILE A 82 1.75 9.63 6.38
CA ILE A 82 0.42 9.24 6.88
C ILE A 82 0.03 7.81 6.49
N MET A 83 0.80 7.15 5.63
CA MET A 83 0.55 5.76 5.27
C MET A 83 1.15 4.82 6.30
N ASP A 84 0.39 3.80 6.71
CA ASP A 84 0.89 2.77 7.62
C ASP A 84 1.82 1.80 6.89
N CYS A 85 1.43 1.42 5.68
CA CYS A 85 2.25 0.53 4.89
C CYS A 85 1.84 0.50 3.42
N VAL A 86 2.74 -0.08 2.61
CA VAL A 86 2.49 -0.40 1.21
C VAL A 86 2.40 -1.91 1.06
N TYR A 87 1.42 -2.37 0.29
CA TYR A 87 1.31 -3.76 -0.17
C TYR A 87 1.72 -3.86 -1.63
N PRO A 88 2.45 -4.92 -2.03
CA PRO A 88 2.96 -6.00 -1.19
C PRO A 88 4.02 -5.50 -0.19
N LYS A 89 3.95 -5.97 1.07
CA LYS A 89 5.01 -5.71 2.07
C LYS A 89 6.29 -6.47 1.72
N GLN A 90 6.12 -7.73 1.30
CA GLN A 90 7.19 -8.59 0.81
C GLN A 90 7.06 -8.74 -0.71
N THR A 91 8.16 -8.64 -1.42
CA THR A 91 8.22 -8.88 -2.87
C THR A 91 8.65 -10.29 -3.21
N LYS A 92 9.24 -11.00 -2.23
CA LYS A 92 9.63 -12.41 -2.33
C LYS A 92 9.00 -13.19 -1.20
N ILE A 93 8.37 -14.31 -1.54
CA ILE A 93 7.83 -15.30 -0.60
C ILE A 93 8.46 -16.66 -0.92
N LEU A 94 8.74 -17.44 0.11
CA LEU A 94 9.25 -18.80 0.00
C LEU A 94 8.08 -19.77 0.15
N ALA A 95 7.26 -19.89 -0.91
CA ALA A 95 6.06 -20.71 -0.92
C ALA A 95 6.32 -22.18 -0.52
N GLU A 96 7.52 -22.72 -0.85
CA GLU A 96 7.96 -24.06 -0.45
C GLU A 96 8.07 -24.22 1.06
N ARG A 97 8.22 -23.13 1.82
CA ARG A 97 8.23 -23.10 3.29
C ARG A 97 6.87 -22.76 3.90
N GLY A 98 5.83 -22.64 3.07
CA GLY A 98 4.50 -22.25 3.51
C GLY A 98 4.29 -20.74 3.70
N ASP A 99 5.23 -19.90 3.24
CA ASP A 99 5.07 -18.45 3.31
C ASP A 99 3.95 -18.00 2.38
N VAL A 100 3.07 -17.16 2.89
CA VAL A 100 1.94 -16.58 2.12
C VAL A 100 1.98 -15.05 2.05
N GLY A 101 2.89 -14.41 2.79
CA GLY A 101 3.01 -12.97 2.89
C GLY A 101 1.88 -12.30 3.69
N ASN A 102 1.78 -10.98 3.60
CA ASN A 102 0.73 -10.20 4.26
C ASN A 102 -0.50 -10.08 3.36
N TYR A 103 -1.68 -10.15 3.97
CA TYR A 103 -2.96 -10.00 3.27
C TYR A 103 -3.61 -8.65 3.56
N LEU A 104 -4.54 -8.27 2.69
CA LEU A 104 -5.45 -7.15 2.87
C LEU A 104 -6.89 -7.65 2.84
N ASN A 105 -7.81 -6.95 3.51
CA ASN A 105 -9.23 -7.33 3.48
C ASN A 105 -9.80 -7.16 2.07
N LEU A 106 -10.53 -8.18 1.59
CA LEU A 106 -11.20 -8.13 0.29
C LEU A 106 -12.24 -7.01 0.26
N PRO A 107 -12.13 -6.04 -0.67
CA PRO A 107 -13.19 -5.07 -0.91
C PRO A 107 -14.50 -5.76 -1.35
N TYR A 108 -15.62 -5.09 -1.08
CA TYR A 108 -16.98 -5.58 -1.39
C TYR A 108 -17.34 -6.95 -0.80
N PHE A 109 -16.56 -7.46 0.15
CA PHE A 109 -16.96 -8.66 0.86
C PHE A 109 -18.28 -8.41 1.61
N ASN A 110 -19.28 -9.27 1.39
CA ASN A 110 -20.67 -9.08 1.81
C ASN A 110 -21.32 -7.85 1.15
N THR A 111 -21.53 -7.92 -0.14
CA THR A 111 -21.91 -6.83 -1.05
C THR A 111 -23.05 -5.93 -0.56
N ARG A 112 -24.04 -6.47 0.15
CA ARG A 112 -25.20 -5.69 0.67
C ARG A 112 -24.82 -4.72 1.78
N HIS A 113 -23.82 -5.09 2.61
CA HIS A 113 -23.38 -4.32 3.77
C HIS A 113 -21.86 -4.08 3.75
N ALA A 114 -21.26 -4.01 2.56
CA ALA A 114 -19.82 -3.81 2.44
C ALA A 114 -19.39 -2.50 3.09
N SER A 115 -18.50 -2.58 4.08
CA SER A 115 -17.84 -1.44 4.70
C SER A 115 -16.60 -0.98 3.92
N CYS A 116 -16.05 -1.85 3.05
CA CYS A 116 -14.93 -1.57 2.16
C CYS A 116 -15.45 -1.49 0.72
N TYR A 117 -15.44 -0.30 0.14
CA TYR A 117 -15.97 -0.01 -1.19
C TYR A 117 -15.15 1.09 -1.87
N ALA A 118 -15.14 1.12 -3.20
CA ALA A 118 -14.50 2.18 -3.95
C ALA A 118 -15.28 3.50 -3.87
N TYR A 119 -14.56 4.61 -3.90
CA TYR A 119 -15.15 5.93 -4.07
C TYR A 119 -15.16 6.32 -5.54
N LYS A 120 -16.28 6.92 -5.99
CA LYS A 120 -16.34 7.64 -7.26
C LYS A 120 -15.65 9.00 -7.14
N GLU A 121 -15.46 9.70 -8.27
CA GLU A 121 -14.82 11.02 -8.30
C GLU A 121 -15.52 12.08 -7.43
N ASP A 122 -16.84 11.95 -7.24
CA ASP A 122 -17.67 12.79 -6.39
C ASP A 122 -17.64 12.38 -4.90
N PHE A 123 -16.74 11.50 -4.53
CA PHE A 123 -16.58 10.93 -3.19
C PHE A 123 -17.80 10.11 -2.71
N THR A 124 -18.70 9.72 -3.59
CA THR A 124 -19.79 8.81 -3.25
C THR A 124 -19.37 7.36 -3.39
N LYS A 125 -20.13 6.45 -2.76
CA LYS A 125 -19.88 5.00 -2.84
C LYS A 125 -20.13 4.49 -4.25
N ALA A 126 -19.15 3.81 -4.83
CA ALA A 126 -19.35 3.05 -6.06
C ALA A 126 -19.99 1.69 -5.77
N SER A 127 -20.89 1.26 -6.63
CA SER A 127 -21.33 -0.14 -6.71
C SER A 127 -20.18 -1.03 -7.21
N ILE A 128 -20.33 -2.34 -7.08
CA ILE A 128 -19.32 -3.28 -7.61
C ILE A 128 -19.22 -3.19 -9.14
N GLN A 129 -20.32 -2.90 -9.82
CA GLN A 129 -20.34 -2.73 -11.27
C GLN A 129 -19.56 -1.47 -11.68
N GLU A 130 -19.84 -0.33 -11.04
CA GLU A 130 -19.10 0.92 -11.27
C GLU A 130 -17.61 0.75 -10.95
N PHE A 131 -17.26 -0.04 -9.93
CA PHE A 131 -15.85 -0.36 -9.65
C PHE A 131 -15.19 -1.10 -10.83
N PHE A 132 -15.85 -2.08 -11.45
CA PHE A 132 -15.28 -2.76 -12.61
C PHE A 132 -15.09 -1.81 -13.79
N GLU A 133 -16.02 -0.89 -14.02
CA GLU A 133 -15.86 0.14 -15.05
C GLU A 133 -14.69 1.09 -14.75
N MET A 134 -14.47 1.44 -13.48
CA MET A 134 -13.29 2.21 -13.06
C MET A 134 -12.01 1.40 -13.27
N TYR A 135 -12.00 0.12 -12.89
CA TYR A 135 -10.86 -0.78 -13.08
C TYR A 135 -10.46 -0.86 -14.55
N ASP A 136 -11.40 -1.08 -15.46
CA ASP A 136 -11.13 -1.18 -16.89
C ASP A 136 -10.51 0.09 -17.48
N LYS A 137 -10.83 1.25 -16.90
CA LYS A 137 -10.27 2.54 -17.32
C LYS A 137 -8.85 2.78 -16.81
N VAL A 138 -8.54 2.37 -15.58
CA VAL A 138 -7.29 2.77 -14.91
C VAL A 138 -6.27 1.66 -14.73
N ALA A 139 -6.65 0.38 -14.86
CA ALA A 139 -5.71 -0.73 -14.70
C ALA A 139 -4.56 -0.65 -15.70
N LEU A 140 -3.33 -0.73 -15.21
CA LEU A 140 -2.12 -0.63 -16.03
C LEU A 140 -2.05 -1.75 -17.05
N LYS A 141 -1.89 -1.38 -18.31
CA LYS A 141 -1.62 -2.32 -19.42
C LYS A 141 -0.15 -2.73 -19.44
N ASP A 142 0.73 -1.80 -19.10
CA ASP A 142 2.17 -1.99 -19.02
C ASP A 142 2.75 -1.22 -17.83
N ILE A 143 3.33 -1.97 -16.88
CA ILE A 143 3.91 -1.40 -15.68
C ILE A 143 5.26 -0.75 -15.93
N GLU A 144 6.04 -1.23 -16.89
CA GLU A 144 7.35 -0.68 -17.20
C GLU A 144 7.23 0.71 -17.81
N THR A 145 6.30 0.88 -18.74
CA THR A 145 5.97 2.20 -19.30
C THR A 145 5.55 3.17 -18.18
N PHE A 146 4.65 2.75 -17.29
CA PHE A 146 4.24 3.57 -16.16
C PHE A 146 5.42 3.97 -15.25
N ILE A 147 6.30 3.02 -14.94
CA ILE A 147 7.50 3.27 -14.10
C ILE A 147 8.43 4.28 -14.77
N ASN A 148 8.67 4.17 -16.06
CA ASN A 148 9.59 5.03 -16.80
C ASN A 148 9.06 6.44 -16.99
N GLU A 149 7.77 6.59 -17.25
CA GLU A 149 7.11 7.89 -17.46
C GLU A 149 6.83 8.65 -16.15
N SER A 150 6.76 7.94 -15.03
CA SER A 150 6.52 8.57 -13.73
C SER A 150 7.76 9.26 -13.18
N PRO A 151 7.64 10.34 -12.40
CA PRO A 151 8.77 11.01 -11.77
C PRO A 151 9.63 10.03 -10.95
N PRO A 152 10.95 10.19 -10.88
CA PRO A 152 11.80 9.34 -10.05
C PRO A 152 11.41 9.46 -8.57
N LEU A 153 11.56 8.38 -7.83
CA LEU A 153 11.44 8.44 -6.38
C LEU A 153 12.46 9.44 -5.83
N PRO A 154 12.10 10.32 -4.88
CA PRO A 154 13.07 11.18 -4.23
C PRO A 154 14.19 10.30 -3.66
N SER A 155 15.43 10.62 -4.02
CA SER A 155 16.60 9.95 -3.47
C SER A 155 16.51 9.94 -1.95
N LYS A 156 16.73 8.77 -1.33
CA LYS A 156 16.68 8.62 0.15
C LYS A 156 17.44 9.80 0.76
N ILE A 157 16.74 10.59 1.56
CA ILE A 157 17.36 11.63 2.39
C ILE A 157 18.51 10.95 3.13
N ASN A 158 19.70 11.52 2.96
CA ASN A 158 20.96 11.02 3.47
C ASN A 158 20.85 10.32 4.84
N SER A 159 21.16 9.05 4.87
CA SER A 159 21.38 8.24 6.08
C SER A 159 22.54 8.74 6.96
N LYS A 160 23.08 9.93 6.72
CA LYS A 160 24.16 10.54 7.50
C LYS A 160 23.74 11.20 8.81
N LYS A 161 22.42 11.38 9.08
CA LYS A 161 21.94 11.94 10.36
C LYS A 161 21.57 10.89 11.42
N LEU A 162 21.68 9.59 11.12
CA LEU A 162 21.35 8.50 12.05
C LEU A 162 22.57 7.87 12.74
N LYS A 163 23.78 8.47 12.62
CA LYS A 163 24.96 7.91 13.27
C LYS A 163 25.18 8.33 14.75
N ASP A 164 24.40 9.28 15.25
CA ASP A 164 24.54 9.76 16.65
C ASP A 164 23.33 9.46 17.55
N SER A 165 22.30 8.75 17.07
CA SER A 165 21.22 8.25 17.92
C SER A 165 21.47 6.77 18.23
N ASN A 166 21.55 6.45 19.51
CA ASN A 166 21.57 5.07 20.00
C ASN A 166 20.40 4.32 19.34
N PRO A 167 20.64 3.28 18.49
CA PRO A 167 19.58 2.61 17.72
C PRO A 167 18.54 1.90 18.57
N TYR A 168 18.75 1.87 19.89
CA TYR A 168 17.90 1.21 20.88
C TYR A 168 16.99 2.19 21.66
N LEU A 169 17.13 3.50 21.48
CA LEU A 169 16.35 4.49 22.24
C LEU A 169 14.85 4.48 21.90
N GLU A 170 14.47 3.99 20.72
CA GLU A 170 13.09 3.82 20.27
C GLU A 170 12.59 2.36 20.27
N ALA A 171 13.36 1.46 20.87
CA ALA A 171 12.95 0.07 20.95
C ALA A 171 11.78 -0.12 21.94
N PRO A 172 10.83 -1.04 21.66
CA PRO A 172 9.76 -1.35 22.60
C PRO A 172 10.30 -1.71 23.99
N PRO A 173 9.61 -1.35 25.08
CA PRO A 173 10.09 -1.55 26.46
C PRO A 173 10.54 -2.99 26.76
N CYS A 174 9.91 -3.99 26.15
CA CYS A 174 10.31 -5.39 26.29
C CYS A 174 11.68 -5.70 25.67
N LEU A 175 12.06 -5.02 24.58
CA LEU A 175 13.36 -5.20 23.94
C LEU A 175 14.46 -4.46 24.73
N LEU A 176 14.15 -3.28 25.28
CA LEU A 176 15.05 -2.53 26.15
C LEU A 176 15.40 -3.33 27.41
N ALA A 177 14.41 -3.97 28.04
CA ALA A 177 14.62 -4.81 29.21
C ALA A 177 15.56 -6.01 28.92
N LEU A 178 15.42 -6.65 27.74
CA LEU A 178 16.29 -7.75 27.32
C LEU A 178 17.73 -7.32 27.04
N ILE A 179 17.91 -6.10 26.52
CA ILE A 179 19.24 -5.53 26.25
C ILE A 179 19.93 -5.19 27.59
N GLU A 180 19.21 -4.58 28.54
CA GLU A 180 19.73 -4.26 29.87
C GLU A 180 20.11 -5.51 30.66
N GLU A 181 19.34 -6.60 30.55
CA GLU A 181 19.68 -7.88 31.19
C GLU A 181 20.96 -8.52 30.62
N LYS A 182 21.18 -8.39 29.30
CA LYS A 182 22.42 -8.88 28.66
C LYS A 182 23.66 -8.08 29.10
N ILE A 183 23.54 -6.76 29.24
CA ILE A 183 24.65 -5.89 29.64
C ILE A 183 25.04 -6.16 31.08
N LYS A 184 24.10 -6.55 31.97
CA LYS A 184 24.37 -6.86 33.38
C LYS A 184 25.01 -8.25 33.62
N LYS A 185 24.96 -9.13 32.63
CA LYS A 185 25.47 -10.52 32.71
C LYS A 185 26.79 -10.76 31.95
N GLY A 186 27.36 -9.75 31.29
CA GLY A 186 28.66 -9.77 30.62
C GLY A 186 29.65 -8.88 31.34
#